data_89480929e058f0e6d4c6c8af79c7dc02
#
_entry.id   89480929e058f0e6d4c6c8af79c7dc02
#
_cell.length_a   1.000
_cell.length_b   1.000
_cell.length_c   1.000
_cell.angle_alpha   90.00
_cell.angle_beta   90.00
_cell.angle_gamma   90.00
#
_symmetry.space_group_name_H-M   'P 1'
#
loop_
_entity.id
_entity.type
_entity.pdbx_description
1 polymer ?
#
loop_
_entity_poly.entity_id
_entity_poly.type
_entity_poly.pdbx_seq_one_letter_code
_entity_poly.pdbx_strand_id
1 'polypeptide(L)'
;MDMAVVELSRLQFALTAMYHFLFVPLTLGLSFLLVIMESIYVMTGREIWRTITRFWGKLFGINFVLGVATGITMEFEFGTNWAYYSHYVGDIFGAPLAIEGLMAFFLEATFVGLMFFGWDKLSKVAHLAVTFLVALGSNLSALWILIANGWMQNPVG
;
A
#
# COMPACT_ATOMS: atom_id res chain seq x y z
N MET A 1 -1.01 -22.23 -26.55
CA MET A 1 -1.62 -22.00 -25.23
C MET A 1 -3.11 -22.19 -25.40
N ASP A 2 -3.74 -22.97 -24.54
CA ASP A 2 -5.19 -23.18 -24.62
C ASP A 2 -5.92 -21.84 -24.40
N MET A 3 -6.88 -21.50 -25.28
CA MET A 3 -7.67 -20.27 -25.19
C MET A 3 -8.39 -20.17 -23.84
N ALA A 4 -8.86 -21.29 -23.29
CA ALA A 4 -9.49 -21.33 -21.99
C ALA A 4 -8.55 -20.90 -20.85
N VAL A 5 -7.27 -21.28 -20.89
CA VAL A 5 -6.26 -20.87 -19.91
C VAL A 5 -6.01 -19.37 -19.97
N VAL A 6 -5.95 -18.80 -21.18
CA VAL A 6 -5.75 -17.34 -21.36
C VAL A 6 -6.93 -16.56 -20.77
N GLU A 7 -8.16 -16.97 -21.07
CA GLU A 7 -9.36 -16.28 -20.57
C GLU A 7 -9.50 -16.41 -19.04
N LEU A 8 -9.17 -17.57 -18.45
CA LEU A 8 -9.17 -17.74 -17.01
C LEU A 8 -8.11 -16.90 -16.33
N SER A 9 -6.90 -16.80 -16.88
CA SER A 9 -5.83 -15.95 -16.36
C SER A 9 -6.21 -14.46 -16.41
N ARG A 10 -6.85 -14.02 -17.47
CA ARG A 10 -7.37 -12.65 -17.57
C ARG A 10 -8.45 -12.37 -16.54
N LEU A 11 -9.39 -13.30 -16.37
CA LEU A 11 -10.44 -13.18 -15.36
C LEU A 11 -9.87 -13.12 -13.95
N GLN A 12 -8.93 -14.00 -13.62
CA GLN A 12 -8.25 -14.02 -12.32
C GLN A 12 -7.58 -12.68 -12.03
N PHE A 13 -6.75 -12.18 -12.94
CA PHE A 13 -6.08 -10.89 -12.78
C PHE A 13 -7.07 -9.74 -12.64
N ALA A 14 -8.12 -9.70 -13.48
CA ALA A 14 -9.13 -8.65 -13.42
C ALA A 14 -9.87 -8.64 -12.07
N LEU A 15 -10.24 -9.79 -11.54
CA LEU A 15 -10.90 -9.91 -10.24
C LEU A 15 -9.98 -9.48 -9.10
N THR A 16 -8.72 -9.93 -9.12
CA THR A 16 -7.73 -9.56 -8.11
C THR A 16 -7.47 -8.05 -8.14
N ALA A 17 -7.26 -7.48 -9.32
CA ALA A 17 -7.02 -6.04 -9.49
C ALA A 17 -8.21 -5.19 -9.03
N MET A 18 -9.44 -5.55 -9.41
CA MET A 18 -10.65 -4.84 -8.96
C MET A 18 -10.83 -4.92 -7.44
N TYR A 19 -10.56 -6.08 -6.85
CA TYR A 19 -10.66 -6.25 -5.41
C TYR A 19 -9.57 -5.48 -4.67
N HIS A 20 -8.34 -5.55 -5.14
CA HIS A 20 -7.21 -4.78 -4.59
C HIS A 20 -7.48 -3.27 -4.63
N PHE A 21 -8.04 -2.78 -5.73
CA PHE A 21 -8.32 -1.35 -5.91
C PHE A 21 -9.33 -0.78 -4.91
N LEU A 22 -10.13 -1.61 -4.23
CA LEU A 22 -11.00 -1.15 -3.15
C LEU A 22 -10.19 -0.67 -1.92
N PHE A 23 -9.06 -1.31 -1.65
CA PHE A 23 -8.26 -1.03 -0.46
C PHE A 23 -7.25 0.11 -0.67
N VAL A 24 -6.72 0.28 -1.89
CA VAL A 24 -5.67 1.26 -2.18
C VAL A 24 -6.12 2.69 -1.88
N PRO A 25 -7.21 3.23 -2.46
CA PRO A 25 -7.65 4.60 -2.18
C PRO A 25 -8.00 4.82 -0.70
N LEU A 26 -8.57 3.79 -0.04
CA LEU A 26 -8.89 3.86 1.38
C LEU A 26 -7.62 3.94 2.24
N THR A 27 -6.60 3.14 1.92
CA THR A 27 -5.30 3.22 2.62
C THR A 27 -4.68 4.60 2.45
N LEU A 28 -4.61 5.12 1.23
CA LEU A 28 -4.02 6.43 0.96
C LEU A 28 -4.78 7.56 1.66
N GLY A 29 -6.09 7.60 1.54
CA GLY A 29 -6.92 8.62 2.17
C GLY A 29 -6.92 8.55 3.70
N LEU A 30 -7.09 7.36 4.27
CA LEU A 30 -7.08 7.17 5.73
C LEU A 30 -5.73 7.49 6.36
N SER A 31 -4.61 7.20 5.69
CA SER A 31 -3.29 7.53 6.21
C SER A 31 -3.12 9.04 6.47
N PHE A 32 -3.56 9.89 5.54
CA PHE A 32 -3.57 11.34 5.75
C PHE A 32 -4.52 11.78 6.87
N LEU A 33 -5.71 11.21 6.93
CA LEU A 33 -6.67 11.52 7.99
C LEU A 33 -6.13 11.15 9.37
N LEU A 34 -5.43 10.03 9.50
CA LEU A 34 -4.77 9.63 10.73
C LEU A 34 -3.73 10.65 11.16
N VAL A 35 -2.87 11.12 10.25
CA VAL A 35 -1.88 12.16 10.53
C VAL A 35 -2.56 13.44 11.02
N ILE A 36 -3.63 13.88 10.36
CA ILE A 36 -4.36 15.08 10.74
C ILE A 36 -4.97 14.95 12.14
N MET A 37 -5.69 13.84 12.40
CA MET A 37 -6.33 13.59 13.69
C MET A 37 -5.30 13.50 14.82
N GLU A 38 -4.19 12.82 14.58
CA GLU A 38 -3.13 12.70 15.57
C GLU A 38 -2.38 14.02 15.78
N SER A 39 -2.17 14.81 14.74
CA SER A 39 -1.62 16.17 14.87
C SER A 39 -2.49 17.04 15.78
N ILE A 40 -3.81 16.98 15.63
CA ILE A 40 -4.73 17.70 16.52
C ILE A 40 -4.61 17.18 17.96
N TYR A 41 -4.46 15.88 18.16
CA TYR A 41 -4.21 15.31 19.50
C TYR A 41 -2.90 15.85 20.11
N VAL A 42 -1.82 15.86 19.34
CA VAL A 42 -0.51 16.34 19.82
C VAL A 42 -0.58 17.83 20.20
N MET A 43 -1.25 18.66 19.37
CA MET A 43 -1.36 20.10 19.59
C MET A 43 -2.31 20.47 20.73
N THR A 44 -3.44 19.75 20.87
CA THR A 44 -4.50 20.13 21.81
C THR A 44 -4.47 19.33 23.12
N GLY A 45 -3.82 18.17 23.12
CA GLY A 45 -3.81 17.24 24.25
C GLY A 45 -5.16 16.58 24.57
N ARG A 46 -6.20 16.79 23.73
CA ARG A 46 -7.57 16.28 23.99
C ARG A 46 -7.66 14.80 23.71
N GLU A 47 -7.95 14.00 24.72
CA GLU A 47 -8.02 12.52 24.63
C GLU A 47 -9.07 12.01 23.63
N ILE A 48 -10.08 12.81 23.31
CA ILE A 48 -11.06 12.44 22.28
C ILE A 48 -10.37 12.18 20.90
N TRP A 49 -9.37 13.03 20.55
CA TRP A 49 -8.65 12.87 19.30
C TRP A 49 -7.77 11.61 19.29
N ARG A 50 -7.17 11.27 20.44
CA ARG A 50 -6.44 10.00 20.59
C ARG A 50 -7.37 8.81 20.38
N THR A 51 -8.55 8.83 20.98
CA THR A 51 -9.54 7.75 20.84
C THR A 51 -10.01 7.59 19.40
N ILE A 52 -10.33 8.68 18.73
CA ILE A 52 -10.75 8.68 17.33
C ILE A 52 -9.61 8.15 16.43
N THR A 53 -8.38 8.64 16.61
CA THR A 53 -7.22 8.18 15.85
C THR A 53 -6.97 6.68 16.02
N ARG A 54 -7.08 6.17 17.26
CA ARG A 54 -6.94 4.73 17.53
C ARG A 54 -8.04 3.89 16.88
N PHE A 55 -9.27 4.40 16.88
CA PHE A 55 -10.39 3.72 16.23
C PHE A 55 -10.17 3.62 14.71
N TRP A 56 -9.93 4.74 14.06
CA TRP A 56 -9.68 4.77 12.61
C TRP A 56 -8.37 4.08 12.22
N GLY A 57 -7.37 4.12 13.09
CA GLY A 57 -6.13 3.37 12.93
C GLY A 57 -6.37 1.86 12.84
N LYS A 58 -7.29 1.30 13.65
CA LYS A 58 -7.65 -0.12 13.56
C LYS A 58 -8.29 -0.45 12.20
N LEU A 59 -9.20 0.39 11.74
CA LEU A 59 -9.83 0.20 10.43
C LEU A 59 -8.81 0.32 9.29
N PHE A 60 -7.90 1.30 9.40
CA PHE A 60 -6.76 1.42 8.49
C PHE A 60 -5.93 0.13 8.45
N GLY A 61 -5.60 -0.44 9.61
CA GLY A 61 -4.79 -1.66 9.66
C GLY A 61 -5.47 -2.87 9.03
N ILE A 62 -6.77 -3.06 9.22
CA ILE A 62 -7.52 -4.13 8.55
C ILE A 62 -7.48 -3.92 7.03
N ASN A 63 -7.79 -2.69 6.59
CA ASN A 63 -7.75 -2.32 5.18
C ASN A 63 -6.35 -2.53 4.57
N PHE A 64 -5.31 -2.11 5.29
CA PHE A 64 -3.91 -2.26 4.90
C PHE A 64 -3.51 -3.72 4.70
N VAL A 65 -3.83 -4.60 5.65
CA VAL A 65 -3.51 -6.05 5.55
C VAL A 65 -4.19 -6.68 4.34
N LEU A 66 -5.45 -6.34 4.08
CA LEU A 66 -6.17 -6.83 2.90
C LEU A 66 -5.57 -6.28 1.60
N GLY A 67 -5.18 -5.01 1.59
CA GLY A 67 -4.48 -4.38 0.48
C GLY A 67 -3.16 -5.07 0.17
N VAL A 68 -2.32 -5.30 1.18
CA VAL A 68 -1.03 -5.99 1.03
C VAL A 68 -1.23 -7.42 0.53
N ALA A 69 -2.15 -8.19 1.11
CA ALA A 69 -2.41 -9.57 0.69
C ALA A 69 -2.83 -9.66 -0.78
N THR A 70 -3.71 -8.78 -1.22
CA THR A 70 -4.17 -8.75 -2.61
C THR A 70 -3.11 -8.20 -3.57
N GLY A 71 -2.28 -7.23 -3.13
CA GLY A 71 -1.16 -6.70 -3.90
C GLY A 71 -0.09 -7.77 -4.16
N ILE A 72 0.31 -8.51 -3.14
CA ILE A 72 1.22 -9.65 -3.28
C ILE A 72 0.66 -10.70 -4.25
N THR A 73 -0.64 -11.00 -4.19
CA THR A 73 -1.29 -11.91 -5.12
C THR A 73 -1.11 -11.44 -6.57
N MET A 74 -1.31 -10.15 -6.83
CA MET A 74 -1.09 -9.57 -8.17
C MET A 74 0.36 -9.69 -8.64
N GLU A 75 1.33 -9.47 -7.75
CA GLU A 75 2.75 -9.64 -8.09
C GLU A 75 3.07 -11.09 -8.48
N PHE A 76 2.52 -12.06 -7.75
CA PHE A 76 2.65 -13.48 -8.13
C PHE A 76 2.00 -13.79 -9.48
N GLU A 77 0.87 -13.18 -9.80
CA GLU A 77 0.22 -13.35 -11.10
C GLU A 77 1.09 -12.87 -12.26
N PHE A 78 1.88 -11.80 -12.09
CA PHE A 78 2.86 -11.38 -13.10
C PHE A 78 3.92 -12.45 -13.39
N GLY A 79 4.40 -13.15 -12.35
CA GLY A 79 5.39 -14.22 -12.50
C GLY A 79 4.82 -15.53 -13.03
N THR A 80 3.55 -15.83 -12.79
CA THR A 80 2.89 -17.09 -13.17
C THR A 80 2.06 -16.98 -14.45
N ASN A 81 1.04 -16.16 -14.44
CA ASN A 81 0.10 -16.03 -15.58
C ASN A 81 0.62 -15.14 -16.70
N TRP A 82 1.50 -14.19 -16.36
CA TRP A 82 2.06 -13.18 -17.27
C TRP A 82 3.57 -13.28 -17.40
N ALA A 83 4.16 -14.46 -17.18
CA ALA A 83 5.59 -14.70 -17.21
C ALA A 83 6.25 -14.26 -18.53
N TYR A 84 5.58 -14.45 -19.66
CA TYR A 84 6.07 -14.02 -20.97
C TYR A 84 6.15 -12.49 -21.08
N TYR A 85 5.14 -11.79 -20.61
CA TYR A 85 5.13 -10.34 -20.52
C TYR A 85 6.24 -9.84 -19.58
N SER A 86 6.36 -10.44 -18.39
CA SER A 86 7.38 -10.08 -17.41
C SER A 86 8.79 -10.28 -17.95
N HIS A 87 9.02 -11.32 -18.74
CA HIS A 87 10.31 -11.52 -19.41
C HIS A 87 10.61 -10.44 -20.44
N TYR A 88 9.60 -9.95 -21.14
CA TYR A 88 9.77 -8.96 -22.21
C TYR A 88 9.98 -7.53 -21.69
N VAL A 89 9.33 -7.15 -20.61
CA VAL A 89 9.35 -5.77 -20.06
C VAL A 89 10.07 -5.68 -18.71
N GLY A 90 10.58 -6.78 -18.17
CA GLY A 90 11.12 -6.88 -16.82
C GLY A 90 12.30 -5.96 -16.54
N ASP A 91 13.13 -5.69 -17.54
CA ASP A 91 14.29 -4.79 -17.41
C ASP A 91 13.88 -3.34 -17.10
N ILE A 92 12.71 -2.91 -17.55
CA ILE A 92 12.19 -1.56 -17.33
C ILE A 92 11.18 -1.53 -16.20
N PHE A 93 10.21 -2.47 -16.21
CA PHE A 93 9.10 -2.54 -15.26
C PHE A 93 9.51 -3.10 -13.89
N GLY A 94 10.53 -3.98 -13.85
CA GLY A 94 10.93 -4.67 -12.63
C GLY A 94 11.54 -3.74 -11.58
N ALA A 95 12.28 -2.71 -11.97
CA ALA A 95 12.89 -1.79 -10.99
C ALA A 95 11.86 -0.98 -10.19
N PRO A 96 10.84 -0.33 -10.78
CA PRO A 96 9.75 0.28 -10.04
C PRO A 96 9.01 -0.67 -9.11
N LEU A 97 8.70 -1.89 -9.54
CA LEU A 97 8.04 -2.90 -8.71
C LEU A 97 8.92 -3.36 -7.53
N ALA A 98 10.23 -3.57 -7.76
CA ALA A 98 11.15 -3.94 -6.69
C ALA A 98 11.28 -2.85 -5.63
N ILE A 99 11.37 -1.57 -6.05
CA ILE A 99 11.42 -0.44 -5.13
C ILE A 99 10.10 -0.34 -4.35
N GLU A 100 8.97 -0.50 -5.01
CA GLU A 100 7.64 -0.51 -4.37
C GLU A 100 7.54 -1.62 -3.33
N GLY A 101 7.89 -2.85 -3.69
CA GLY A 101 7.88 -4.00 -2.77
C GLY A 101 8.78 -3.79 -1.55
N LEU A 102 9.99 -3.23 -1.73
CA LEU A 102 10.88 -2.89 -0.63
C LEU A 102 10.28 -1.80 0.26
N MET A 103 9.69 -0.76 -0.30
CA MET A 103 9.07 0.33 0.46
C MET A 103 7.81 -0.15 1.18
N ALA A 104 6.93 -0.88 0.51
CA ALA A 104 5.71 -1.41 1.10
C ALA A 104 6.02 -2.41 2.22
N PHE A 105 6.92 -3.35 1.99
CA PHE A 105 7.19 -4.41 2.96
C PHE A 105 8.00 -3.95 4.17
N PHE A 106 9.09 -3.24 3.94
CA PHE A 106 10.02 -2.91 5.03
C PHE A 106 9.66 -1.61 5.73
N LEU A 107 9.29 -0.59 5.00
CA LEU A 107 8.98 0.70 5.58
C LEU A 107 7.59 0.71 6.20
N GLU A 108 6.59 0.26 5.46
CA GLU A 108 5.21 0.26 5.94
C GLU A 108 4.99 -0.76 7.05
N ALA A 109 5.42 -2.02 6.89
CA ALA A 109 5.21 -3.05 7.91
C ALA A 109 5.85 -2.68 9.26
N THR A 110 7.06 -2.12 9.23
CA THR A 110 7.76 -1.68 10.43
C THR A 110 7.02 -0.53 11.11
N PHE A 111 6.66 0.52 10.36
CA PHE A 111 6.01 1.68 10.94
C PHE A 111 4.53 1.44 11.27
N VAL A 112 3.82 0.60 10.52
CA VAL A 112 2.48 0.15 10.89
C VAL A 112 2.51 -0.59 12.23
N GLY A 113 3.47 -1.49 12.44
CA GLY A 113 3.67 -2.15 13.73
C GLY A 113 3.90 -1.14 14.87
N LEU A 114 4.79 -0.16 14.66
CA LEU A 114 5.04 0.90 15.64
C LEU A 114 3.81 1.80 15.88
N MET A 115 3.04 2.10 14.85
CA MET A 115 1.78 2.87 14.97
C MET A 115 0.75 2.15 15.83
N PHE A 116 0.64 0.81 15.73
CA PHE A 116 -0.30 0.04 16.55
C PHE A 116 0.16 -0.14 17.99
N PHE A 117 1.42 -0.51 18.17
CA PHE A 117 1.97 -0.92 19.47
C PHE A 117 2.78 0.17 20.18
N GLY A 118 2.95 1.33 19.56
CA GLY A 118 3.76 2.44 20.06
C GLY A 118 3.04 3.43 20.97
N TRP A 119 1.71 3.40 21.05
CA TRP A 119 0.89 4.41 21.75
C TRP A 119 1.30 4.68 23.21
N ASP A 120 1.71 3.65 23.92
CA ASP A 120 2.08 3.74 25.33
C ASP A 120 3.61 3.63 25.54
N LYS A 121 4.38 3.49 24.44
CA LYS A 121 5.85 3.33 24.45
C LYS A 121 6.58 4.56 23.88
N LEU A 122 5.94 5.28 22.99
CA LEU A 122 6.52 6.43 22.30
C LEU A 122 5.96 7.73 22.89
N SER A 123 6.76 8.80 22.80
CA SER A 123 6.24 10.14 23.06
C SER A 123 5.19 10.51 22.01
N LYS A 124 4.29 11.43 22.33
CA LYS A 124 3.23 11.88 21.40
C LYS A 124 3.79 12.31 20.04
N VAL A 125 4.90 13.07 20.06
CA VAL A 125 5.54 13.57 18.84
C VAL A 125 6.22 12.43 18.07
N ALA A 126 6.88 11.51 18.76
CA ALA A 126 7.50 10.35 18.11
C ALA A 126 6.45 9.43 17.46
N HIS A 127 5.30 9.23 18.12
CA HIS A 127 4.20 8.44 17.55
C HIS A 127 3.61 9.13 16.32
N LEU A 128 3.39 10.45 16.37
CA LEU A 128 2.94 11.23 15.21
C LEU A 128 3.94 11.10 14.04
N ALA A 129 5.25 11.14 14.31
CA ALA A 129 6.26 10.93 13.28
C ALA A 129 6.16 9.54 12.63
N VAL A 130 5.88 8.51 13.43
CA VAL A 130 5.61 7.15 12.92
C VAL A 130 4.38 7.13 12.03
N THR A 131 3.28 7.72 12.45
CA THR A 131 2.03 7.81 11.67
C THR A 131 2.25 8.58 10.35
N PHE A 132 3.05 9.65 10.40
CA PHE A 132 3.46 10.40 9.19
C PHE A 132 4.30 9.52 8.25
N LEU A 133 5.23 8.72 8.76
CA LEU A 133 6.06 7.83 7.94
C LEU A 133 5.23 6.70 7.32
N VAL A 134 4.20 6.19 8.01
CA VAL A 134 3.21 5.27 7.40
C VAL A 134 2.51 5.95 6.23
N ALA A 135 1.99 7.16 6.41
CA ALA A 135 1.32 7.90 5.34
C ALA A 135 2.25 8.20 4.17
N LEU A 136 3.48 8.61 4.45
CA LEU A 136 4.49 8.86 3.43
C LEU A 136 4.84 7.59 2.65
N GLY A 137 5.10 6.48 3.34
CA GLY A 137 5.42 5.19 2.73
C GLY A 137 4.32 4.71 1.81
N SER A 138 3.06 4.67 2.28
CA SER A 138 1.91 4.25 1.49
C SER A 138 1.72 5.09 0.21
N ASN A 139 1.92 6.40 0.32
CA ASN A 139 1.78 7.28 -0.84
C ASN A 139 2.96 7.19 -1.82
N LEU A 140 4.19 6.95 -1.33
CA LEU A 140 5.34 6.69 -2.18
C LEU A 140 5.23 5.35 -2.90
N SER A 141 4.74 4.30 -2.21
CA SER A 141 4.45 3.00 -2.82
C SER A 141 3.47 3.17 -3.99
N ALA A 142 2.34 3.84 -3.76
CA ALA A 142 1.37 4.14 -4.82
C ALA A 142 1.97 4.95 -5.98
N LEU A 143 2.87 5.89 -5.69
CA LEU A 143 3.56 6.69 -6.72
C LEU A 143 4.40 5.80 -7.64
N TRP A 144 5.16 4.84 -7.09
CA TRP A 144 5.97 3.92 -7.90
C TRP A 144 5.11 3.05 -8.82
N ILE A 145 3.97 2.56 -8.33
CA ILE A 145 3.00 1.80 -9.16
C ILE A 145 2.41 2.69 -10.26
N LEU A 146 2.07 3.95 -9.94
CA LEU A 146 1.57 4.89 -10.95
C LEU A 146 2.62 5.24 -12.02
N ILE A 147 3.89 5.35 -11.65
CA ILE A 147 4.99 5.55 -12.60
C ILE A 147 5.10 4.33 -13.54
N ALA A 148 5.10 3.12 -12.98
CA ALA A 148 5.13 1.89 -13.76
C ALA A 148 3.92 1.79 -14.70
N ASN A 149 2.72 2.06 -14.20
CA ASN A 149 1.51 2.06 -15.01
C ASN A 149 1.52 3.16 -16.09
N GLY A 150 2.04 4.34 -15.78
CA GLY A 150 2.21 5.43 -16.75
C GLY A 150 3.11 5.03 -17.92
N TRP A 151 4.22 4.36 -17.63
CA TRP A 151 5.08 3.80 -18.66
C TRP A 151 4.37 2.73 -19.50
N MET A 152 3.57 1.86 -18.89
CA MET A 152 2.79 0.85 -19.62
C MET A 152 1.78 1.47 -20.59
N GLN A 153 1.22 2.64 -20.25
CA GLN A 153 0.28 3.37 -21.11
C GLN A 153 0.96 4.05 -22.31
N ASN A 154 2.20 4.46 -22.14
CA ASN A 154 2.98 5.12 -23.19
C ASN A 154 4.46 4.70 -23.07
N PRO A 155 4.82 3.49 -23.53
CA PRO A 155 6.16 2.98 -23.42
C PRO A 155 7.12 3.79 -24.30
N VAL A 156 8.09 4.46 -23.66
CA VAL A 156 9.17 5.24 -24.28
C VAL A 156 10.50 4.77 -23.73
N GLY A 157 11.52 4.68 -24.59
CA GLY A 157 12.88 4.27 -24.22
C GLY A 157 13.47 3.22 -25.11
#